data_f951bea8b37be6fc908519ea76dff313
#
_entry.id   f951bea8b37be6fc908519ea76dff313
#
_cell.length_a   1.000
_cell.length_b   1.000
_cell.length_c   1.000
_cell.angle_alpha   90.00
_cell.angle_beta   90.00
_cell.angle_gamma   90.00
#
_symmetry.space_group_name_H-M   'P 1'
#
loop_
_entity.id
_entity.type
_entity.pdbx_description
1 polymer ?
#
loop_
_entity_poly.entity_id
_entity_poly.type
_entity_poly.pdbx_seq_one_letter_code
_entity_poly.pdbx_strand_id
1 'polypeptide(L)'
;MERTEFLDNFEKTLEAGLLKVCSGAGLLEDKVLGSTDIDEAWERYIKDYIGDAVVNFNDYPDAAVAWAAFLGMGVAYNWDLNWRLHYKDKYTDYYGSRGWDDMDEHIMHDLLGLKLDGPEAMKISDTMLSCATATLGLIRHEGVESQTEEGFYVLARAYTVMFRIGAAVELKRLKYNMVQIGGEA
;
A
#
# COMPACT_ATOMS: atom_id res chain seq x y z
N MET A 1 -23.06 9.31 13.66
CA MET A 1 -22.46 8.89 12.39
C MET A 1 -22.41 7.38 12.34
N GLU A 2 -22.93 6.81 11.30
CA GLU A 2 -22.88 5.37 11.14
C GLU A 2 -21.46 4.92 10.85
N ARG A 3 -21.16 3.65 11.19
CA ARG A 3 -19.82 3.09 11.02
C ARG A 3 -19.31 3.23 9.59
N THR A 4 -20.13 2.88 8.60
CA THR A 4 -19.72 2.95 7.19
C THR A 4 -19.38 4.39 6.77
N GLU A 5 -20.18 5.36 7.19
CA GLU A 5 -19.91 6.77 6.89
C GLU A 5 -18.59 7.22 7.52
N PHE A 6 -18.36 6.84 8.78
CA PHE A 6 -17.10 7.15 9.45
C PHE A 6 -15.90 6.54 8.71
N LEU A 7 -16.00 5.25 8.33
CA LEU A 7 -14.93 4.56 7.64
C LEU A 7 -14.66 5.16 6.26
N ASP A 8 -15.70 5.53 5.52
CA ASP A 8 -15.54 6.16 4.22
C ASP A 8 -14.86 7.52 4.34
N ASN A 9 -15.23 8.30 5.34
CA ASN A 9 -14.62 9.60 5.60
C ASN A 9 -13.15 9.44 6.03
N PHE A 10 -12.88 8.47 6.89
CA PHE A 10 -11.52 8.15 7.31
C PHE A 10 -10.65 7.79 6.10
N GLU A 11 -11.16 6.93 5.24
CA GLU A 11 -10.43 6.49 4.04
C GLU A 11 -10.10 7.68 3.13
N LYS A 12 -11.07 8.55 2.88
CA LYS A 12 -10.86 9.74 2.04
C LYS A 12 -9.84 10.69 2.64
N THR A 13 -9.94 10.94 3.95
CA THR A 13 -9.02 11.82 4.65
C THR A 13 -7.59 11.25 4.60
N LEU A 14 -7.47 9.96 4.85
CA LEU A 14 -6.17 9.29 4.81
C LEU A 14 -5.57 9.35 3.41
N GLU A 15 -6.34 8.98 2.38
CA GLU A 15 -5.83 8.98 1.02
C GLU A 15 -5.34 10.38 0.61
N ALA A 16 -6.10 11.41 0.92
CA ALA A 16 -5.70 12.79 0.63
C ALA A 16 -4.40 13.17 1.34
N GLY A 17 -4.25 12.77 2.61
CA GLY A 17 -3.04 13.03 3.39
C GLY A 17 -1.82 12.31 2.84
N LEU A 18 -1.98 11.04 2.50
CA LEU A 18 -0.87 10.25 1.96
C LEU A 18 -0.48 10.71 0.55
N LEU A 19 -1.45 11.15 -0.24
CA LEU A 19 -1.16 11.74 -1.53
C LEU A 19 -0.25 12.97 -1.37
N LYS A 20 -0.52 13.81 -0.38
CA LYS A 20 0.32 14.97 -0.09
C LYS A 20 1.74 14.57 0.31
N VAL A 21 1.87 13.55 1.15
CA VAL A 21 3.20 13.04 1.55
C VAL A 21 3.98 12.59 0.31
N CYS A 22 3.36 11.80 -0.55
CA CYS A 22 4.02 11.28 -1.74
C CYS A 22 4.30 12.36 -2.78
N SER A 23 3.41 13.35 -2.93
CA SER A 23 3.64 14.48 -3.83
C SER A 23 4.80 15.34 -3.35
N GLY A 24 4.87 15.58 -2.04
CA GLY A 24 5.98 16.32 -1.46
C GLY A 24 7.32 15.64 -1.64
N ALA A 25 7.33 14.32 -1.69
CA ALA A 25 8.53 13.53 -1.95
C ALA A 25 8.83 13.36 -3.44
N GLY A 26 7.94 13.81 -4.32
CA GLY A 26 8.12 13.67 -5.77
C GLY A 26 7.77 12.29 -6.31
N LEU A 27 7.11 11.44 -5.51
CA LEU A 27 6.73 10.09 -5.95
C LEU A 27 5.37 10.05 -6.63
N LEU A 28 4.50 11.01 -6.37
CA LEU A 28 3.22 11.16 -7.04
C LEU A 28 3.01 12.61 -7.45
N GLU A 29 2.07 12.83 -8.34
CA GLU A 29 1.60 14.16 -8.68
C GLU A 29 0.35 14.47 -7.83
N ASP A 30 -0.76 14.82 -8.46
CA ASP A 30 -1.98 15.22 -7.73
C ASP A 30 -3.08 14.16 -7.77
N LYS A 31 -2.76 12.96 -8.21
CA LYS A 31 -3.72 11.87 -8.35
C LYS A 31 -3.14 10.54 -7.91
N VAL A 32 -4.03 9.68 -7.42
CA VAL A 32 -3.71 8.28 -7.14
C VAL A 32 -4.17 7.47 -8.34
N LEU A 33 -3.23 7.06 -9.17
CA LEU A 33 -3.53 6.21 -10.32
C LEU A 33 -3.90 4.80 -9.84
N GLY A 34 -4.78 4.14 -10.57
CA GLY A 34 -5.19 2.81 -10.21
C GLY A 34 -5.73 2.04 -11.40
N SER A 35 -6.03 0.79 -11.18
CA SER A 35 -6.56 -0.13 -12.18
C SER A 35 -7.55 -1.07 -11.50
N THR A 36 -8.62 -1.40 -12.21
CA THR A 36 -9.58 -2.39 -11.72
C THR A 36 -8.91 -3.73 -11.41
N ASP A 37 -7.99 -4.15 -12.27
CA ASP A 37 -7.24 -5.40 -12.06
C ASP A 37 -6.44 -5.39 -10.77
N ILE A 38 -5.77 -4.27 -10.49
CA ILE A 38 -4.96 -4.12 -9.29
C ILE A 38 -5.85 -4.13 -8.05
N ASP A 39 -6.98 -3.43 -8.11
CA ASP A 39 -7.93 -3.40 -6.99
C ASP A 39 -8.51 -4.79 -6.72
N GLU A 40 -8.81 -5.55 -7.76
CA GLU A 40 -9.30 -6.92 -7.60
C GLU A 40 -8.23 -7.83 -6.97
N ALA A 41 -6.97 -7.62 -7.29
CA ALA A 41 -5.88 -8.36 -6.65
C ALA A 41 -5.86 -8.07 -5.15
N TRP A 42 -6.02 -6.81 -4.76
CA TRP A 42 -6.09 -6.46 -3.34
C TRP A 42 -7.26 -7.14 -2.65
N GLU A 43 -8.43 -7.19 -3.29
CA GLU A 43 -9.58 -7.88 -2.70
C GLU A 43 -9.28 -9.35 -2.43
N ARG A 44 -8.46 -10.00 -3.25
CA ARG A 44 -8.03 -11.37 -3.00
C ARG A 44 -7.01 -11.49 -1.88
N TYR A 45 -6.13 -10.50 -1.71
CA TYR A 45 -5.00 -10.56 -0.78
C TYR A 45 -5.30 -9.98 0.60
N ILE A 46 -6.31 -9.12 0.71
CA ILE A 46 -6.54 -8.34 1.93
C ILE A 46 -6.69 -9.20 3.19
N LYS A 47 -7.40 -10.30 3.08
CA LYS A 47 -7.65 -11.18 4.23
C LYS A 47 -6.35 -11.75 4.77
N ASP A 48 -5.50 -12.25 3.89
CA ASP A 48 -4.22 -12.83 4.27
C ASP A 48 -3.25 -11.75 4.75
N TYR A 49 -3.27 -10.59 4.12
CA TYR A 49 -2.45 -9.46 4.57
C TYR A 49 -2.83 -9.04 6.00
N ILE A 50 -4.11 -8.92 6.28
CA ILE A 50 -4.58 -8.55 7.62
C ILE A 50 -4.10 -9.58 8.64
N GLY A 51 -4.12 -10.87 8.29
CA GLY A 51 -3.60 -11.93 9.16
C GLY A 51 -2.15 -11.69 9.57
N ASP A 52 -1.29 -11.38 8.61
CA ASP A 52 0.11 -11.07 8.89
C ASP A 52 0.27 -9.78 9.68
N ALA A 53 -0.48 -8.74 9.29
CA ALA A 53 -0.37 -7.44 9.93
C ALA A 53 -0.78 -7.48 11.39
N VAL A 54 -1.84 -8.22 11.74
CA VAL A 54 -2.31 -8.34 13.11
C VAL A 54 -1.23 -8.97 14.00
N VAL A 55 -0.55 -10.00 13.50
CA VAL A 55 0.51 -10.68 14.25
C VAL A 55 1.67 -9.74 14.55
N ASN A 56 1.98 -8.84 13.63
CA ASN A 56 3.17 -7.99 13.73
C ASN A 56 2.89 -6.58 14.24
N PHE A 57 1.63 -6.19 14.41
CA PHE A 57 1.27 -4.81 14.68
C PHE A 57 1.82 -4.29 16.00
N ASN A 58 1.79 -5.08 17.06
CA ASN A 58 2.23 -4.61 18.38
C ASN A 58 3.72 -4.31 18.42
N ASP A 59 4.52 -5.16 17.79
CA ASP A 59 5.98 -5.00 17.81
C ASP A 59 6.48 -4.09 16.69
N TYR A 60 5.81 -4.13 15.53
CA TYR A 60 6.25 -3.42 14.34
C TYR A 60 5.07 -2.74 13.64
N PRO A 61 4.41 -1.76 14.31
CA PRO A 61 3.23 -1.12 13.72
C PRO A 61 3.53 -0.39 12.41
N ASP A 62 4.70 0.22 12.29
CA ASP A 62 5.09 0.90 11.06
C ASP A 62 5.19 -0.07 9.89
N ALA A 63 5.82 -1.22 10.11
CA ALA A 63 5.94 -2.24 9.08
C ALA A 63 4.59 -2.82 8.71
N ALA A 64 3.74 -3.10 9.70
CA ALA A 64 2.40 -3.63 9.46
C ALA A 64 1.58 -2.73 8.54
N VAL A 65 1.78 -1.42 8.63
CA VAL A 65 1.09 -0.46 7.77
C VAL A 65 1.84 -0.29 6.44
N ALA A 66 3.16 -0.12 6.48
CA ALA A 66 3.95 0.20 5.29
C ALA A 66 4.01 -0.94 4.27
N TRP A 67 4.03 -2.19 4.72
CA TRP A 67 4.17 -3.33 3.80
C TRP A 67 3.02 -3.45 2.82
N ALA A 68 1.83 -2.94 3.14
CA ALA A 68 0.72 -2.89 2.18
C ALA A 68 1.09 -2.05 0.95
N ALA A 69 1.83 -0.95 1.14
CA ALA A 69 2.29 -0.13 0.02
C ALA A 69 3.30 -0.89 -0.85
N PHE A 70 4.23 -1.60 -0.25
CA PHE A 70 5.18 -2.40 -1.02
C PHE A 70 4.46 -3.50 -1.80
N LEU A 71 3.48 -4.16 -1.19
CA LEU A 71 2.65 -5.13 -1.90
C LEU A 71 1.98 -4.48 -3.11
N GLY A 72 1.42 -3.29 -2.94
CA GLY A 72 0.82 -2.54 -4.05
C GLY A 72 1.80 -2.27 -5.18
N MET A 73 3.04 -1.91 -4.85
CA MET A 73 4.08 -1.71 -5.85
C MET A 73 4.38 -3.00 -6.61
N GLY A 74 4.50 -4.11 -5.91
CA GLY A 74 4.77 -5.41 -6.53
C GLY A 74 3.65 -5.85 -7.46
N VAL A 75 2.40 -5.68 -7.04
CA VAL A 75 1.24 -6.02 -7.86
C VAL A 75 1.19 -5.15 -9.11
N ALA A 76 1.41 -3.85 -8.98
CA ALA A 76 1.41 -2.94 -10.11
C ALA A 76 2.53 -3.27 -11.11
N TYR A 77 3.71 -3.61 -10.59
CA TYR A 77 4.82 -4.04 -11.43
C TYR A 77 4.43 -5.27 -12.26
N ASN A 78 3.89 -6.30 -11.62
CA ASN A 78 3.48 -7.53 -12.30
C ASN A 78 2.31 -7.30 -13.26
N TRP A 79 1.41 -6.37 -12.91
CA TRP A 79 0.31 -5.98 -13.78
C TRP A 79 0.82 -5.40 -15.10
N ASP A 80 1.80 -4.52 -15.03
CA ASP A 80 2.40 -3.93 -16.23
C ASP A 80 3.23 -4.93 -17.02
N LEU A 81 3.95 -5.80 -16.31
CA LEU A 81 4.85 -6.75 -16.94
C LEU A 81 4.10 -7.79 -17.77
N ASN A 82 3.14 -8.48 -17.17
CA ASN A 82 2.35 -9.50 -17.86
C ASN A 82 1.20 -9.96 -16.94
N TRP A 83 0.06 -9.28 -17.02
CA TRP A 83 -1.05 -9.60 -16.12
C TRP A 83 -1.66 -10.98 -16.41
N ARG A 84 -1.64 -11.45 -17.66
CA ARG A 84 -2.13 -12.78 -17.98
C ARG A 84 -1.36 -13.87 -17.26
N LEU A 85 -0.08 -13.62 -17.00
CA LEU A 85 0.76 -14.54 -16.26
C LEU A 85 0.56 -14.39 -14.75
N HIS A 86 0.39 -13.15 -14.26
CA HIS A 86 0.48 -12.83 -12.83
C HIS A 86 -0.88 -12.69 -12.11
N TYR A 87 -2.00 -12.61 -12.84
CA TYR A 87 -3.28 -12.34 -12.17
C TYR A 87 -3.69 -13.42 -11.16
N LYS A 88 -3.13 -14.61 -11.24
CA LYS A 88 -3.39 -15.71 -10.31
C LYS A 88 -2.30 -15.88 -9.26
N ASP A 89 -1.32 -14.99 -9.23
CA ASP A 89 -0.26 -15.09 -8.23
C ASP A 89 -0.87 -15.12 -6.84
N LYS A 90 -0.22 -15.88 -5.95
CA LYS A 90 -0.63 -15.97 -4.56
C LYS A 90 -0.04 -14.80 -3.79
N TYR A 91 -0.73 -14.39 -2.73
CA TYR A 91 -0.19 -13.38 -1.84
C TYR A 91 1.22 -13.74 -1.35
N THR A 92 1.46 -15.01 -1.00
CA THR A 92 2.77 -15.46 -0.51
C THR A 92 3.87 -15.40 -1.56
N ASP A 93 3.53 -15.27 -2.84
CA ASP A 93 4.54 -15.08 -3.89
C ASP A 93 5.24 -13.73 -3.75
N TYR A 94 4.65 -12.79 -3.00
CA TYR A 94 5.26 -11.48 -2.74
C TYR A 94 6.14 -11.47 -1.49
N TYR A 95 6.19 -12.55 -0.73
CA TYR A 95 7.07 -12.68 0.43
C TYR A 95 8.54 -12.69 -0.01
N GLY A 96 9.41 -12.20 0.88
CA GLY A 96 10.83 -12.38 0.71
C GLY A 96 11.30 -13.75 1.15
N SER A 97 12.61 -13.97 1.12
CA SER A 97 13.21 -15.25 1.49
C SER A 97 12.97 -15.64 2.95
N ARG A 98 12.74 -14.65 3.82
CA ARG A 98 12.43 -14.86 5.24
C ARG A 98 10.95 -14.70 5.56
N GLY A 99 10.12 -14.64 4.52
CA GLY A 99 8.69 -14.53 4.67
C GLY A 99 8.19 -13.09 4.54
N TRP A 100 7.23 -12.75 5.39
CA TRP A 100 6.61 -11.43 5.37
C TRP A 100 7.58 -10.29 5.72
N ASP A 101 8.53 -10.56 6.62
CA ASP A 101 9.41 -9.52 7.18
C ASP A 101 10.25 -8.80 6.12
N ASP A 102 10.65 -9.48 5.07
CA ASP A 102 11.46 -8.89 4.02
C ASP A 102 10.71 -8.75 2.69
N MET A 103 9.40 -8.65 2.75
CA MET A 103 8.58 -8.38 1.56
C MET A 103 9.02 -7.09 0.85
N ASP A 104 9.31 -6.05 1.60
CA ASP A 104 9.75 -4.77 1.04
C ASP A 104 11.03 -4.93 0.22
N GLU A 105 12.01 -5.64 0.75
CA GLU A 105 13.28 -5.88 0.05
C GLU A 105 13.07 -6.74 -1.19
N HIS A 106 12.26 -7.79 -1.07
CA HIS A 106 11.95 -8.66 -2.20
C HIS A 106 11.32 -7.85 -3.34
N ILE A 107 10.34 -7.03 -3.02
CA ILE A 107 9.64 -6.25 -4.04
C ILE A 107 10.57 -5.21 -4.65
N MET A 108 11.27 -4.42 -3.84
CA MET A 108 12.13 -3.38 -4.37
C MET A 108 13.33 -3.92 -5.13
N HIS A 109 13.99 -4.94 -4.59
CA HIS A 109 15.20 -5.45 -5.18
C HIS A 109 14.93 -6.53 -6.24
N ASP A 110 14.20 -7.58 -5.86
CA ASP A 110 14.04 -8.73 -6.74
C ASP A 110 13.07 -8.47 -7.89
N LEU A 111 11.97 -7.78 -7.63
CA LEU A 111 10.99 -7.48 -8.67
C LEU A 111 11.35 -6.20 -9.42
N LEU A 112 11.51 -5.09 -8.71
CA LEU A 112 11.72 -3.79 -9.34
C LEU A 112 13.15 -3.55 -9.81
N GLY A 113 14.09 -4.35 -9.34
CA GLY A 113 15.49 -4.22 -9.73
C GLY A 113 16.21 -3.03 -9.12
N LEU A 114 15.69 -2.50 -8.01
CA LEU A 114 16.30 -1.36 -7.34
C LEU A 114 17.43 -1.79 -6.42
N LYS A 115 18.48 -1.00 -6.38
CA LYS A 115 19.56 -1.20 -5.42
C LYS A 115 19.08 -0.69 -4.06
N LEU A 116 19.05 -1.57 -3.05
CA LEU A 116 18.43 -1.24 -1.75
C LEU A 116 19.09 -0.06 -1.04
N ASP A 117 20.40 0.11 -1.19
CA ASP A 117 21.12 1.25 -0.61
C ASP A 117 21.25 2.42 -1.59
N GLY A 118 20.58 2.34 -2.73
CA GLY A 118 20.57 3.42 -3.70
C GLY A 118 19.55 4.51 -3.36
N PRO A 119 19.70 5.70 -3.96
CA PRO A 119 18.87 6.84 -3.60
C PRO A 119 17.39 6.64 -3.91
N GLU A 120 17.05 5.93 -4.98
CA GLU A 120 15.64 5.70 -5.35
C GLU A 120 14.95 4.79 -4.34
N ALA A 121 15.56 3.66 -3.99
CA ALA A 121 14.98 2.74 -3.02
C ALA A 121 14.88 3.38 -1.64
N MET A 122 15.89 4.14 -1.23
CA MET A 122 15.86 4.83 0.06
C MET A 122 14.76 5.86 0.11
N LYS A 123 14.56 6.61 -0.97
CA LYS A 123 13.48 7.60 -1.04
C LYS A 123 12.11 6.93 -0.94
N ILE A 124 11.91 5.83 -1.63
CA ILE A 124 10.66 5.07 -1.56
C ILE A 124 10.44 4.56 -0.14
N SER A 125 11.44 3.92 0.46
CA SER A 125 11.32 3.39 1.82
C SER A 125 11.01 4.49 2.83
N ASP A 126 11.73 5.60 2.79
CA ASP A 126 11.50 6.72 3.69
C ASP A 126 10.10 7.29 3.52
N THR A 127 9.63 7.39 2.29
CA THR A 127 8.29 7.92 2.01
C THR A 127 7.21 6.97 2.50
N MET A 128 7.37 5.66 2.28
CA MET A 128 6.38 4.69 2.76
C MET A 128 6.32 4.63 4.29
N LEU A 129 7.46 4.77 4.97
CA LEU A 129 7.48 4.87 6.42
C LEU A 129 6.85 6.17 6.90
N SER A 130 7.05 7.28 6.19
CA SER A 130 6.35 8.53 6.50
C SER A 130 4.85 8.39 6.34
N CYS A 131 4.40 7.68 5.30
CA CYS A 131 2.98 7.38 5.10
C CYS A 131 2.44 6.53 6.26
N ALA A 132 3.20 5.53 6.70
CA ALA A 132 2.79 4.70 7.83
C ALA A 132 2.68 5.52 9.12
N THR A 133 3.63 6.40 9.37
CA THR A 133 3.60 7.29 10.54
C THR A 133 2.37 8.20 10.49
N ALA A 134 2.09 8.79 9.33
CA ALA A 134 0.91 9.64 9.15
C ALA A 134 -0.39 8.85 9.36
N THR A 135 -0.44 7.61 8.88
CA THR A 135 -1.60 6.73 9.04
C THR A 135 -1.86 6.44 10.52
N LEU A 136 -0.83 6.04 11.24
CA LEU A 136 -0.94 5.75 12.67
C LEU A 136 -1.30 7.01 13.46
N GLY A 137 -0.75 8.15 13.05
CA GLY A 137 -1.10 9.44 13.65
C GLY A 137 -2.57 9.79 13.48
N LEU A 138 -3.11 9.57 12.30
CA LEU A 138 -4.54 9.83 12.05
C LEU A 138 -5.43 8.90 12.87
N ILE A 139 -5.07 7.62 12.98
CA ILE A 139 -5.82 6.67 13.79
C ILE A 139 -5.86 7.12 15.24
N ARG A 140 -4.74 7.56 15.79
CA ARG A 140 -4.68 8.10 17.16
C ARG A 140 -5.50 9.37 17.30
N HIS A 141 -5.44 10.25 16.31
CA HIS A 141 -6.21 11.49 16.32
C HIS A 141 -7.71 11.23 16.38
N GLU A 142 -8.16 10.19 15.69
CA GLU A 142 -9.57 9.80 15.68
C GLU A 142 -9.98 9.05 16.97
N GLY A 143 -9.04 8.79 17.85
CA GLY A 143 -9.32 8.12 19.12
C GLY A 143 -9.67 6.64 18.99
N VAL A 144 -9.25 6.01 17.91
CA VAL A 144 -9.54 4.58 17.66
C VAL A 144 -8.43 3.72 18.25
N GLU A 145 -8.83 2.73 19.04
CA GLU A 145 -7.90 1.77 19.63
C GLU A 145 -7.77 0.55 18.73
N SER A 146 -6.52 0.13 18.50
CA SER A 146 -6.21 -0.91 17.50
C SER A 146 -6.76 -2.29 17.83
N GLN A 147 -6.98 -2.58 19.11
CA GLN A 147 -7.43 -3.92 19.54
C GLN A 147 -8.94 -4.01 19.73
N THR A 148 -9.69 -3.10 19.13
CA THR A 148 -11.15 -3.10 19.16
C THR A 148 -11.71 -3.52 17.81
N GLU A 149 -13.00 -3.85 17.76
CA GLU A 149 -13.68 -4.12 16.49
C GLU A 149 -13.57 -2.91 15.54
N GLU A 150 -13.80 -1.72 16.07
CA GLU A 150 -13.65 -0.49 15.28
C GLU A 150 -12.23 -0.34 14.76
N GLY A 151 -11.24 -0.61 15.60
CA GLY A 151 -9.83 -0.58 15.21
C GLY A 151 -9.52 -1.54 14.08
N PHE A 152 -10.12 -2.73 14.09
CA PHE A 152 -9.95 -3.70 13.02
C PHE A 152 -10.43 -3.12 11.67
N TYR A 153 -11.64 -2.54 11.66
CA TYR A 153 -12.17 -1.98 10.41
C TYR A 153 -11.38 -0.76 9.94
N VAL A 154 -10.94 0.08 10.86
CA VAL A 154 -10.12 1.25 10.52
C VAL A 154 -8.78 0.80 9.92
N LEU A 155 -8.14 -0.19 10.53
CA LEU A 155 -6.88 -0.71 10.00
C LEU A 155 -7.05 -1.36 8.63
N ALA A 156 -8.15 -2.08 8.41
CA ALA A 156 -8.42 -2.68 7.10
C ALA A 156 -8.53 -1.59 6.02
N ARG A 157 -9.20 -0.47 6.32
CA ARG A 157 -9.28 0.67 5.41
C ARG A 157 -7.92 1.32 5.20
N ALA A 158 -7.14 1.44 6.29
CA ALA A 158 -5.78 2.00 6.21
C ALA A 158 -4.87 1.16 5.32
N TYR A 159 -4.91 -0.16 5.45
CA TYR A 159 -4.11 -1.04 4.59
C TYR A 159 -4.53 -0.92 3.13
N THR A 160 -5.84 -0.79 2.89
CA THR A 160 -6.37 -0.59 1.54
C THR A 160 -5.82 0.69 0.90
N VAL A 161 -5.83 1.78 1.66
CA VAL A 161 -5.28 3.05 1.16
C VAL A 161 -3.77 2.93 0.90
N MET A 162 -3.04 2.32 1.83
CA MET A 162 -1.60 2.12 1.66
C MET A 162 -1.29 1.29 0.42
N PHE A 163 -2.05 0.22 0.18
CA PHE A 163 -1.88 -0.59 -1.02
C PHE A 163 -2.08 0.25 -2.28
N ARG A 164 -3.15 1.05 -2.32
CA ARG A 164 -3.43 1.93 -3.46
C ARG A 164 -2.32 2.94 -3.69
N ILE A 165 -1.80 3.50 -2.62
CA ILE A 165 -0.69 4.47 -2.70
C ILE A 165 0.55 3.81 -3.30
N GLY A 166 0.91 2.62 -2.81
CA GLY A 166 2.06 1.89 -3.35
C GLY A 166 1.89 1.56 -4.82
N ALA A 167 0.71 1.06 -5.20
CA ALA A 167 0.42 0.77 -6.60
C ALA A 167 0.54 2.03 -7.47
N ALA A 168 0.01 3.16 -6.99
CA ALA A 168 0.09 4.42 -7.72
C ALA A 168 1.55 4.88 -7.90
N VAL A 169 2.38 4.74 -6.87
CA VAL A 169 3.80 5.09 -6.96
C VAL A 169 4.48 4.27 -8.05
N GLU A 170 4.22 2.97 -8.11
CA GLU A 170 4.83 2.13 -9.13
C GLU A 170 4.29 2.47 -10.52
N LEU A 171 2.99 2.72 -10.66
CA LEU A 171 2.43 3.11 -11.94
C LEU A 171 3.05 4.41 -12.46
N LYS A 172 3.31 5.37 -11.56
CA LYS A 172 4.01 6.58 -11.96
C LYS A 172 5.46 6.29 -12.39
N ARG A 173 6.17 5.43 -11.66
CA ARG A 173 7.52 5.01 -12.05
C ARG A 173 7.53 4.38 -13.44
N LEU A 174 6.49 3.63 -13.78
CA LEU A 174 6.33 3.00 -15.09
C LEU A 174 5.86 3.97 -16.17
N LYS A 175 5.76 5.25 -15.84
CA LYS A 175 5.43 6.35 -16.78
C LYS A 175 3.95 6.44 -17.15
N TYR A 176 3.07 5.78 -16.43
CA TYR A 176 1.65 6.11 -16.53
C TYR A 176 1.46 7.51 -15.98
N ASN A 177 0.59 8.28 -16.60
CA ASN A 177 0.44 9.67 -16.22
C ASN A 177 -0.99 9.98 -15.73
N MET A 178 -1.61 11.00 -16.26
CA MET A 178 -2.88 11.51 -15.76
C MET A 178 -4.10 10.70 -16.17
N VAL A 179 -3.93 9.65 -16.96
CA VAL A 179 -5.05 8.83 -17.42
C VAL A 179 -5.37 7.78 -16.36
N GLN A 180 -6.64 7.66 -16.01
CA GLN A 180 -7.06 6.61 -15.10
C GLN A 180 -6.96 5.26 -15.82
N ILE A 181 -6.45 4.26 -15.11
CA ILE A 181 -6.14 2.96 -15.68
C ILE A 181 -7.21 1.95 -15.26
N GLY A 182 -7.49 1.01 -16.19
CA GLY A 182 -8.34 -0.13 -15.87
C GLY A 182 -9.79 0.00 -16.25
N GLY A 183 -10.19 1.05 -16.88
CA GLY A 183 -11.58 1.15 -17.26
C GLY A 183 -11.89 2.22 -18.24
N GLU A 184 -11.07 3.19 -18.29
CA GLU A 184 -11.37 4.36 -19.07
C GLU A 184 -10.48 4.43 -20.30
N ALA A 185 -11.10 4.43 -21.43
CA ALA A 185 -10.41 4.54 -22.69
C ALA A 185 -9.93 5.97 -22.90
#